data_75af8caa839ebd6fc98ea8429d5c3733
#
_entry.id   75af8caa839ebd6fc98ea8429d5c3733
#
_cell.length_a   1.000
_cell.length_b   1.000
_cell.length_c   1.000
_cell.angle_alpha   90.00
_cell.angle_beta   90.00
_cell.angle_gamma   90.00
#
_symmetry.space_group_name_H-M   'P 1'
#
loop_
_entity.id
_entity.type
_entity.pdbx_description
1 polymer ?
#
loop_
_entity_poly.entity_id
_entity_poly.type
_entity_poly.pdbx_seq_one_letter_code
_entity_poly.pdbx_strand_id
1 'polypeptide(L)'
;VLFFRMGDFYEQFHDDAEVASEVLGLALTSRDKKAADPIPMAGFPWHALEDNLRQMLHAGYKVCVAEQEEELRPGAKLLERVVTRVYTPGSLYEESLIGTDDVANLASIHVKAEGIGLAILDASTGRVWTVEHKGEEKWSRLLDDLLRSNPKEVVFSPQDADREELRYVISQLDGATFSQHSSSKKKGETALKSILEVADLGHIDLNDSPLAMAAAGLAADYLAAMHIVDSVDV
;
A
#
# COMPACT_ATOMS: atom_id res chain seq x y z
N VAL A 1 -10.91 0.42 -1.10
CA VAL A 1 -12.15 0.24 -0.32
C VAL A 1 -12.05 1.01 0.98
N LEU A 2 -13.11 1.72 1.38
CA LEU A 2 -13.18 2.47 2.64
C LEU A 2 -13.90 1.64 3.71
N PHE A 3 -13.24 1.40 4.83
CA PHE A 3 -13.84 0.91 6.06
C PHE A 3 -14.12 2.09 6.98
N PHE A 4 -15.39 2.47 7.09
CA PHE A 4 -15.82 3.68 7.77
C PHE A 4 -16.47 3.34 9.11
N ARG A 5 -15.84 3.74 10.23
CA ARG A 5 -16.32 3.43 11.58
C ARG A 5 -17.64 4.16 11.89
N MET A 6 -18.65 3.38 12.22
CA MET A 6 -19.99 3.84 12.63
C MET A 6 -20.42 3.13 13.91
N GLY A 7 -20.04 3.68 15.07
CA GLY A 7 -20.30 3.04 16.36
C GLY A 7 -19.58 1.67 16.46
N ASP A 8 -20.34 0.60 16.59
CA ASP A 8 -19.80 -0.76 16.75
C ASP A 8 -19.51 -1.49 15.42
N PHE A 9 -19.67 -0.80 14.27
CA PHE A 9 -19.47 -1.39 12.96
C PHE A 9 -18.48 -0.58 12.12
N TYR A 10 -17.82 -1.27 11.16
CA TYR A 10 -17.29 -0.67 9.96
C TYR A 10 -18.29 -0.86 8.84
N GLU A 11 -18.71 0.24 8.25
CA GLU A 11 -19.68 0.27 7.15
C GLU A 11 -18.98 0.66 5.84
N GLN A 12 -19.42 0.03 4.75
CA GLN A 12 -19.03 0.32 3.38
C GLN A 12 -20.26 0.75 2.60
N PHE A 13 -20.08 1.64 1.64
CA PHE A 13 -21.17 2.22 0.85
C PHE A 13 -20.85 2.19 -0.64
N HIS A 14 -21.87 2.24 -1.49
CA HIS A 14 -21.77 2.25 -2.94
C HIS A 14 -20.96 1.05 -3.47
N ASP A 15 -20.06 1.29 -4.40
CA ASP A 15 -19.19 0.27 -5.02
C ASP A 15 -18.33 -0.47 -3.98
N ASP A 16 -17.89 0.23 -2.93
CA ASP A 16 -17.14 -0.38 -1.83
C ASP A 16 -17.96 -1.41 -1.06
N ALA A 17 -19.28 -1.22 -0.94
CA ALA A 17 -20.17 -2.18 -0.31
C ALA A 17 -20.35 -3.44 -1.17
N GLU A 18 -20.43 -3.29 -2.49
CA GLU A 18 -20.54 -4.41 -3.42
C GLU A 18 -19.27 -5.25 -3.39
N VAL A 19 -18.11 -4.59 -3.47
CA VAL A 19 -16.79 -5.26 -3.37
C VAL A 19 -16.64 -5.98 -2.02
N ALA A 20 -16.96 -5.31 -0.90
CA ALA A 20 -16.87 -5.91 0.42
C ALA A 20 -17.85 -7.10 0.59
N SER A 21 -19.05 -6.99 0.03
CA SER A 21 -20.02 -8.09 0.01
C SER A 21 -19.49 -9.31 -0.74
N GLU A 22 -18.88 -9.11 -1.90
CA GLU A 22 -18.33 -10.18 -2.73
C GLU A 22 -17.12 -10.86 -2.07
N VAL A 23 -16.15 -10.06 -1.60
CA VAL A 23 -14.88 -10.57 -1.06
C VAL A 23 -15.02 -11.16 0.33
N LEU A 24 -15.79 -10.48 1.20
CA LEU A 24 -15.93 -10.85 2.62
C LEU A 24 -17.17 -11.71 2.89
N GLY A 25 -18.02 -11.95 1.89
CA GLY A 25 -19.27 -12.67 2.07
C GLY A 25 -20.31 -11.94 2.93
N LEU A 26 -20.25 -10.61 2.99
CA LEU A 26 -21.16 -9.79 3.78
C LEU A 26 -22.53 -9.65 3.10
N ALA A 27 -23.58 -9.51 3.91
CA ALA A 27 -24.91 -9.21 3.37
C ALA A 27 -24.94 -7.80 2.78
N LEU A 28 -25.22 -7.68 1.48
CA LEU A 28 -25.48 -6.42 0.84
C LEU A 28 -26.89 -5.93 1.22
N THR A 29 -27.00 -4.75 1.77
CA THR A 29 -28.25 -4.15 2.21
C THR A 29 -28.31 -2.69 1.74
N SER A 30 -29.25 -1.91 2.26
CA SER A 30 -29.25 -0.47 2.06
C SER A 30 -29.75 0.22 3.31
N ARG A 31 -29.22 1.41 3.55
CA ARG A 31 -29.57 2.23 4.71
C ARG A 31 -31.00 2.78 4.62
N ASP A 32 -31.47 3.05 3.42
CA ASP A 32 -32.82 3.54 3.15
C ASP A 32 -33.52 2.66 2.09
N LYS A 33 -34.10 1.56 2.57
CA LYS A 33 -34.82 0.58 1.70
C LYS A 33 -36.06 1.16 0.99
N LYS A 34 -36.50 2.36 1.38
CA LYS A 34 -37.70 3.02 0.82
C LYS A 34 -37.33 4.15 -0.15
N ALA A 35 -36.03 4.46 -0.30
CA ALA A 35 -35.60 5.45 -1.28
C ALA A 35 -35.86 4.96 -2.70
N ALA A 36 -36.06 5.88 -3.63
CA ALA A 36 -36.20 5.55 -5.05
C ALA A 36 -34.91 4.97 -5.62
N ASP A 37 -33.77 5.33 -5.05
CA ASP A 37 -32.43 4.83 -5.38
C ASP A 37 -31.69 4.51 -4.05
N PRO A 38 -31.86 3.29 -3.51
CA PRO A 38 -31.28 2.93 -2.23
C PRO A 38 -29.76 2.75 -2.35
N ILE A 39 -29.00 3.43 -1.48
CA ILE A 39 -27.54 3.34 -1.44
C ILE A 39 -27.13 1.94 -0.95
N PRO A 40 -26.37 1.17 -1.75
CA PRO A 40 -25.81 -0.09 -1.31
C PRO A 40 -24.95 0.09 -0.05
N MET A 41 -25.09 -0.81 0.90
CA MET A 41 -24.36 -0.81 2.16
C MET A 41 -24.02 -2.24 2.57
N ALA A 42 -22.82 -2.44 3.05
CA ALA A 42 -22.38 -3.65 3.76
C ALA A 42 -21.69 -3.22 5.06
N GLY A 43 -21.50 -4.13 5.99
CA GLY A 43 -20.80 -3.82 7.21
C GLY A 43 -20.53 -5.04 8.08
N PHE A 44 -19.55 -4.91 8.96
CA PHE A 44 -19.15 -5.93 9.91
C PHE A 44 -18.81 -5.32 11.27
N PRO A 45 -18.90 -6.08 12.37
CA PRO A 45 -18.55 -5.61 13.70
C PRO A 45 -17.09 -5.20 13.82
N TRP A 46 -16.78 -4.14 14.58
CA TRP A 46 -15.46 -3.55 14.65
C TRP A 46 -14.35 -4.53 15.08
N HIS A 47 -14.66 -5.49 15.93
CA HIS A 47 -13.70 -6.49 16.41
C HIS A 47 -13.29 -7.49 15.31
N ALA A 48 -13.97 -7.52 14.17
CA ALA A 48 -13.62 -8.33 13.02
C ALA A 48 -12.73 -7.57 12.01
N LEU A 49 -12.17 -6.40 12.37
CA LEU A 49 -11.39 -5.57 11.47
C LEU A 49 -10.20 -6.33 10.87
N GLU A 50 -9.39 -6.97 11.70
CA GLU A 50 -8.16 -7.65 11.26
C GLU A 50 -8.43 -8.77 10.24
N ASP A 51 -9.43 -9.61 10.52
CA ASP A 51 -9.79 -10.71 9.63
C ASP A 51 -10.33 -10.22 8.29
N ASN A 52 -11.15 -9.18 8.30
CA ASN A 52 -11.68 -8.60 7.07
C ASN A 52 -10.62 -7.82 6.30
N LEU A 53 -9.72 -7.11 6.97
CA LEU A 53 -8.55 -6.48 6.34
C LEU A 53 -7.70 -7.52 5.61
N ARG A 54 -7.35 -8.61 6.30
CA ARG A 54 -6.55 -9.69 5.72
C ARG A 54 -7.19 -10.24 4.44
N GLN A 55 -8.49 -10.53 4.46
CA GLN A 55 -9.20 -11.06 3.30
C GLN A 55 -9.19 -10.06 2.13
N MET A 56 -9.46 -8.77 2.38
CA MET A 56 -9.43 -7.74 1.34
C MET A 56 -8.04 -7.58 0.71
N LEU A 57 -7.00 -7.56 1.54
CA LEU A 57 -5.62 -7.41 1.08
C LEU A 57 -5.14 -8.64 0.29
N HIS A 58 -5.53 -9.84 0.71
CA HIS A 58 -5.28 -11.08 -0.05
C HIS A 58 -6.01 -11.10 -1.39
N ALA A 59 -7.18 -10.48 -1.47
CA ALA A 59 -7.91 -10.28 -2.72
C ALA A 59 -7.33 -9.15 -3.60
N GLY A 60 -6.23 -8.52 -3.16
CA GLY A 60 -5.54 -7.47 -3.92
C GLY A 60 -6.10 -6.06 -3.75
N TYR A 61 -7.07 -5.85 -2.85
CA TYR A 61 -7.65 -4.53 -2.62
C TYR A 61 -6.83 -3.73 -1.62
N LYS A 62 -6.76 -2.41 -1.83
CA LYS A 62 -6.29 -1.46 -0.83
C LYS A 62 -7.45 -1.04 0.06
N VAL A 63 -7.21 -0.94 1.36
CA VAL A 63 -8.24 -0.59 2.34
C VAL A 63 -7.83 0.68 3.09
N CYS A 64 -8.69 1.68 3.04
CA CYS A 64 -8.58 2.89 3.85
C CYS A 64 -9.44 2.69 5.10
N VAL A 65 -8.87 2.84 6.29
CA VAL A 65 -9.58 2.77 7.56
C VAL A 65 -9.79 4.17 8.09
N ALA A 66 -11.06 4.51 8.35
CA ALA A 66 -11.45 5.76 8.99
C ALA A 66 -12.07 5.47 10.35
N GLU A 67 -11.43 5.97 11.40
CA GLU A 67 -11.86 5.82 12.78
C GLU A 67 -12.73 7.00 13.23
N GLN A 68 -13.58 6.73 14.19
CA GLN A 68 -14.41 7.72 14.83
C GLN A 68 -13.62 8.38 15.98
N GLU A 69 -13.52 9.70 16.01
CA GLU A 69 -12.94 10.42 17.15
C GLU A 69 -13.69 10.11 18.44
N GLU A 70 -12.96 10.01 19.55
CA GLU A 70 -13.55 9.70 20.86
C GLU A 70 -14.30 10.90 21.46
N GLU A 71 -13.89 12.12 21.11
CA GLU A 71 -14.45 13.36 21.67
C GLU A 71 -15.18 14.19 20.62
N LEU A 72 -16.32 14.75 21.02
CA LEU A 72 -17.04 15.74 20.23
C LEU A 72 -16.30 17.08 20.28
N ARG A 73 -15.92 17.62 19.12
CA ARG A 73 -15.43 19.00 19.05
C ARG A 73 -16.47 19.98 19.55
N PRO A 74 -16.08 21.09 20.23
CA PRO A 74 -17.02 22.09 20.74
C PRO A 74 -17.95 22.59 19.64
N GLY A 75 -19.26 22.38 19.82
CA GLY A 75 -20.32 22.77 18.85
C GLY A 75 -20.66 21.73 17.78
N ALA A 76 -19.94 20.62 17.69
CA ALA A 76 -20.27 19.51 16.78
C ALA A 76 -21.43 18.68 17.33
N LYS A 77 -22.30 18.20 16.44
CA LYS A 77 -23.43 17.30 16.79
C LYS A 77 -23.08 15.84 16.50
N LEU A 78 -22.01 15.59 15.77
CA LEU A 78 -21.54 14.27 15.36
C LEU A 78 -20.03 14.17 15.62
N LEU A 79 -19.59 12.98 16.02
CA LEU A 79 -18.17 12.66 16.10
C LEU A 79 -17.56 12.70 14.70
N GLU A 80 -16.41 13.30 14.58
CA GLU A 80 -15.66 13.33 13.32
C GLU A 80 -15.03 11.96 13.02
N ARG A 81 -14.77 11.68 11.77
CA ARG A 81 -14.05 10.47 11.34
C ARG A 81 -12.78 10.90 10.66
N VAL A 82 -11.71 10.31 11.08
CA VAL A 82 -10.38 10.60 10.57
C VAL A 82 -9.82 9.34 9.93
N VAL A 83 -9.25 9.51 8.74
CA VAL A 83 -8.50 8.41 8.11
C VAL A 83 -7.24 8.17 8.94
N THR A 84 -7.14 7.01 9.54
CA THR A 84 -5.98 6.64 10.37
C THR A 84 -4.91 5.94 9.57
N ARG A 85 -5.30 5.15 8.57
CA ARG A 85 -4.34 4.37 7.79
C ARG A 85 -4.89 3.87 6.46
N VAL A 86 -3.99 3.71 5.48
CA VAL A 86 -4.24 2.96 4.26
C VAL A 86 -3.42 1.69 4.30
N TYR A 87 -4.10 0.56 4.23
CA TYR A 87 -3.47 -0.76 4.13
C TYR A 87 -3.39 -1.18 2.67
N THR A 88 -2.25 -1.73 2.28
CA THR A 88 -2.02 -2.24 0.92
C THR A 88 -1.42 -3.65 0.98
N PRO A 89 -1.56 -4.46 -0.08
CA PRO A 89 -1.03 -5.83 -0.07
C PRO A 89 0.48 -5.93 0.20
N GLY A 90 1.26 -4.91 -0.17
CA GLY A 90 2.71 -4.85 0.06
C GLY A 90 3.11 -4.13 1.35
N SER A 91 2.17 -3.52 2.09
CA SER A 91 2.45 -2.78 3.33
C SER A 91 2.07 -3.55 4.60
N LEU A 92 1.85 -4.87 4.49
CA LEU A 92 1.52 -5.72 5.64
C LEU A 92 2.78 -5.96 6.50
N TYR A 93 2.87 -5.30 7.64
CA TYR A 93 3.95 -5.51 8.63
C TYR A 93 3.41 -5.79 10.05
N GLU A 94 2.09 -5.82 10.25
CA GLU A 94 1.52 -6.28 11.51
C GLU A 94 1.43 -7.80 11.49
N GLU A 95 2.07 -8.47 12.46
CA GLU A 95 2.09 -9.93 12.58
C GLU A 95 0.67 -10.54 12.57
N SER A 96 -0.32 -9.81 13.09
CA SER A 96 -1.73 -10.22 13.09
C SER A 96 -2.36 -10.29 11.69
N LEU A 97 -1.82 -9.54 10.73
CA LEU A 97 -2.33 -9.47 9.35
C LEU A 97 -1.55 -10.36 8.39
N ILE A 98 -0.34 -10.77 8.75
CA ILE A 98 0.51 -11.66 7.94
C ILE A 98 0.20 -13.10 8.38
N GLY A 99 -0.18 -13.96 7.43
CA GLY A 99 -0.22 -15.40 7.68
C GLY A 99 1.19 -15.93 7.97
N THR A 100 1.31 -17.02 8.70
CA THR A 100 2.60 -17.61 9.14
C THR A 100 3.56 -17.94 7.99
N ASP A 101 3.09 -18.00 6.76
CA ASP A 101 3.87 -18.36 5.57
C ASP A 101 3.87 -17.25 4.48
N ASP A 102 3.24 -16.10 4.72
CA ASP A 102 3.12 -15.02 3.75
C ASP A 102 4.23 -13.96 3.94
N VAL A 103 5.10 -13.85 2.97
CA VAL A 103 6.04 -12.74 2.87
C VAL A 103 5.38 -11.60 2.10
N ALA A 104 5.16 -10.47 2.74
CA ALA A 104 4.61 -9.28 2.11
C ALA A 104 5.74 -8.44 1.49
N ASN A 105 6.22 -8.87 0.32
CA ASN A 105 7.24 -8.11 -0.41
C ASN A 105 6.60 -6.95 -1.17
N LEU A 106 7.10 -5.75 -0.89
CA LEU A 106 6.87 -4.54 -1.69
C LEU A 106 8.05 -4.37 -2.65
N ALA A 107 7.80 -4.39 -3.96
CA ALA A 107 8.79 -4.01 -4.95
C ALA A 107 8.64 -2.55 -5.34
N SER A 108 9.73 -1.85 -5.59
CA SER A 108 9.70 -0.52 -6.20
C SER A 108 10.68 -0.43 -7.37
N ILE A 109 10.25 0.27 -8.41
CA ILE A 109 10.99 0.38 -9.66
C ILE A 109 11.28 1.86 -9.94
N HIS A 110 12.54 2.21 -10.16
CA HIS A 110 12.98 3.52 -10.60
C HIS A 110 13.66 3.43 -11.96
N VAL A 111 13.06 4.07 -12.98
CA VAL A 111 13.52 3.97 -14.37
C VAL A 111 14.23 5.24 -14.80
N LYS A 112 15.42 5.08 -15.42
CA LYS A 112 16.15 6.13 -16.13
C LYS A 112 16.64 5.61 -17.46
N ALA A 113 17.15 6.50 -18.31
CA ALA A 113 17.70 6.14 -19.62
C ALA A 113 18.89 5.14 -19.46
N GLU A 114 19.75 5.41 -18.49
CA GLU A 114 20.96 4.62 -18.21
C GLU A 114 20.69 3.25 -17.56
N GLY A 115 19.51 3.07 -16.92
CA GLY A 115 19.23 1.80 -16.24
C GLY A 115 17.94 1.81 -15.43
N ILE A 116 17.75 0.74 -14.68
CA ILE A 116 16.58 0.53 -13.80
C ILE A 116 17.11 0.16 -12.41
N GLY A 117 16.65 0.87 -11.39
CA GLY A 117 16.80 0.48 -10.00
C GLY A 117 15.58 -0.35 -9.56
N LEU A 118 15.84 -1.44 -8.88
CA LEU A 118 14.84 -2.26 -8.21
C LEU A 118 15.16 -2.30 -6.72
N ALA A 119 14.16 -2.12 -5.88
CA ALA A 119 14.23 -2.42 -4.46
C ALA A 119 13.08 -3.35 -4.09
N ILE A 120 13.40 -4.38 -3.30
CA ILE A 120 12.44 -5.27 -2.68
C ILE A 120 12.52 -5.04 -1.18
N LEU A 121 11.42 -4.64 -0.59
CA LEU A 121 11.28 -4.40 0.83
C LEU A 121 10.32 -5.45 1.42
N ASP A 122 10.83 -6.20 2.37
CA ASP A 122 10.01 -7.01 3.25
C ASP A 122 9.56 -6.13 4.43
N ALA A 123 8.30 -5.71 4.39
CA ALA A 123 7.75 -4.81 5.39
C ALA A 123 7.67 -5.44 6.79
N SER A 124 7.62 -6.78 6.89
CA SER A 124 7.54 -7.49 8.17
C SER A 124 8.87 -7.53 8.93
N THR A 125 9.99 -7.61 8.20
CA THR A 125 11.33 -7.74 8.78
C THR A 125 12.16 -6.46 8.66
N GLY A 126 11.71 -5.48 7.86
CA GLY A 126 12.48 -4.28 7.52
C GLY A 126 13.67 -4.56 6.62
N ARG A 127 13.77 -5.75 6.02
CA ARG A 127 14.86 -6.09 5.10
C ARG A 127 14.64 -5.44 3.74
N VAL A 128 15.68 -4.80 3.25
CA VAL A 128 15.69 -4.18 1.91
C VAL A 128 16.77 -4.87 1.07
N TRP A 129 16.37 -5.37 -0.09
CA TRP A 129 17.27 -5.84 -1.12
C TRP A 129 17.17 -4.93 -2.34
N THR A 130 18.30 -4.59 -2.95
CA THR A 130 18.34 -3.66 -4.07
C THR A 130 19.28 -4.13 -5.17
N VAL A 131 18.97 -3.76 -6.42
CA VAL A 131 19.83 -4.02 -7.58
C VAL A 131 19.66 -2.95 -8.66
N GLU A 132 20.68 -2.74 -9.46
CA GLU A 132 20.63 -1.96 -10.70
C GLU A 132 20.78 -2.85 -11.92
N HIS A 133 19.86 -2.67 -12.88
CA HIS A 133 19.93 -3.31 -14.19
C HIS A 133 20.34 -2.29 -15.25
N LYS A 134 21.43 -2.55 -15.96
CA LYS A 134 21.98 -1.71 -17.03
C LYS A 134 22.12 -2.50 -18.33
N GLY A 135 22.24 -1.80 -19.46
CA GLY A 135 22.41 -2.42 -20.77
C GLY A 135 21.08 -2.85 -21.43
N GLU A 136 21.20 -3.61 -22.50
CA GLU A 136 20.07 -4.00 -23.35
C GLU A 136 19.11 -4.96 -22.65
N GLU A 137 19.62 -5.84 -21.78
CA GLU A 137 18.84 -6.85 -21.07
C GLU A 137 18.21 -6.33 -19.76
N LYS A 138 18.25 -5.02 -19.47
CA LYS A 138 17.80 -4.46 -18.19
C LYS A 138 16.36 -4.83 -17.84
N TRP A 139 15.48 -4.90 -18.81
CA TRP A 139 14.08 -5.21 -18.60
C TRP A 139 13.81 -6.70 -18.36
N SER A 140 14.52 -7.58 -19.06
CA SER A 140 14.41 -9.02 -18.82
C SER A 140 14.94 -9.41 -17.45
N ARG A 141 16.06 -8.82 -17.03
CA ARG A 141 16.62 -9.05 -15.69
C ARG A 141 15.72 -8.51 -14.58
N LEU A 142 15.10 -7.34 -14.81
CA LEU A 142 14.10 -6.80 -13.90
C LEU A 142 12.93 -7.79 -13.73
N LEU A 143 12.41 -8.33 -14.83
CA LEU A 143 11.31 -9.30 -14.81
C LEU A 143 11.72 -10.58 -14.05
N ASP A 144 12.90 -11.11 -14.30
CA ASP A 144 13.42 -12.31 -13.62
C ASP A 144 13.48 -12.11 -12.10
N ASP A 145 13.96 -10.95 -11.64
CA ASP A 145 14.04 -10.64 -10.21
C ASP A 145 12.66 -10.42 -9.57
N LEU A 146 11.74 -9.77 -10.29
CA LEU A 146 10.36 -9.62 -9.82
C LEU A 146 9.63 -10.96 -9.72
N LEU A 147 9.76 -11.84 -10.72
CA LEU A 147 9.18 -13.18 -10.68
C LEU A 147 9.75 -14.02 -9.52
N ARG A 148 11.05 -13.90 -9.26
CA ARG A 148 11.72 -14.60 -8.15
C ARG A 148 11.30 -14.10 -6.79
N SER A 149 11.17 -12.77 -6.62
CA SER A 149 10.78 -12.15 -5.34
C SER A 149 9.29 -12.24 -5.07
N ASN A 150 8.47 -12.50 -6.09
CA ASN A 150 7.01 -12.65 -6.01
C ASN A 150 6.35 -11.53 -5.17
N PRO A 151 6.52 -10.25 -5.55
CA PRO A 151 6.02 -9.15 -4.74
C PRO A 151 4.49 -9.14 -4.72
N LYS A 152 3.91 -8.81 -3.58
CA LYS A 152 2.46 -8.59 -3.46
C LYS A 152 2.04 -7.23 -4.03
N GLU A 153 2.98 -6.30 -4.08
CA GLU A 153 2.75 -4.98 -4.65
C GLU A 153 4.01 -4.44 -5.34
N VAL A 154 3.81 -3.75 -6.46
CA VAL A 154 4.88 -3.09 -7.22
C VAL A 154 4.58 -1.61 -7.33
N VAL A 155 5.50 -0.77 -6.85
CA VAL A 155 5.39 0.70 -6.87
C VAL A 155 6.34 1.28 -7.91
N PHE A 156 5.84 2.23 -8.70
CA PHE A 156 6.63 2.95 -9.70
C PHE A 156 6.14 4.40 -9.87
N SER A 157 6.94 5.23 -10.53
CA SER A 157 6.56 6.62 -10.79
C SER A 157 5.41 6.71 -11.80
N PRO A 158 4.42 7.62 -11.62
CA PRO A 158 3.38 7.88 -12.63
C PRO A 158 3.94 8.20 -14.01
N GLN A 159 5.14 8.80 -14.08
CA GLN A 159 5.82 9.13 -15.35
C GLN A 159 6.23 7.90 -16.15
N ASP A 160 6.37 6.75 -15.50
CA ASP A 160 6.79 5.49 -16.11
C ASP A 160 5.61 4.59 -16.50
N ALA A 161 4.39 4.93 -16.08
CA ALA A 161 3.18 4.12 -16.29
C ALA A 161 2.88 3.81 -17.76
N ASP A 162 3.24 4.73 -18.66
CA ASP A 162 3.00 4.60 -20.10
C ASP A 162 4.14 3.94 -20.87
N ARG A 163 5.23 3.53 -20.21
CA ARG A 163 6.33 2.80 -20.85
C ARG A 163 5.87 1.41 -21.28
N GLU A 164 6.09 1.09 -22.54
CA GLU A 164 5.67 -0.18 -23.13
C GLU A 164 6.35 -1.36 -22.42
N GLU A 165 7.65 -1.24 -22.14
CA GLU A 165 8.42 -2.28 -21.48
C GLU A 165 7.93 -2.50 -20.02
N LEU A 166 7.58 -1.45 -19.28
CA LEU A 166 7.05 -1.61 -17.94
C LEU A 166 5.66 -2.26 -17.95
N ARG A 167 4.80 -1.88 -18.90
CA ARG A 167 3.49 -2.54 -19.10
C ARG A 167 3.66 -4.03 -19.41
N TYR A 168 4.64 -4.37 -20.22
CA TYR A 168 4.94 -5.78 -20.48
C TYR A 168 5.36 -6.50 -19.20
N VAL A 169 6.30 -5.95 -18.41
CA VAL A 169 6.71 -6.52 -17.12
C VAL A 169 5.51 -6.70 -16.19
N ILE A 170 4.67 -5.66 -16.05
CA ILE A 170 3.44 -5.71 -15.23
C ILE A 170 2.51 -6.84 -15.67
N SER A 171 2.34 -7.05 -16.98
CA SER A 171 1.45 -8.09 -17.52
C SER A 171 1.92 -9.52 -17.25
N GLN A 172 3.17 -9.71 -16.82
CA GLN A 172 3.74 -11.02 -16.48
C GLN A 172 3.67 -11.33 -14.97
N LEU A 173 3.22 -10.38 -14.15
CA LEU A 173 3.19 -10.53 -12.69
C LEU A 173 1.75 -10.82 -12.22
N ASP A 174 1.40 -12.10 -12.17
CA ASP A 174 0.09 -12.54 -11.69
C ASP A 174 -0.04 -12.33 -10.17
N GLY A 175 -1.17 -11.78 -9.74
CA GLY A 175 -1.51 -11.63 -8.32
C GLY A 175 -0.80 -10.48 -7.60
N ALA A 176 0.03 -9.68 -8.29
CA ALA A 176 0.60 -8.46 -7.74
C ALA A 176 -0.33 -7.25 -7.95
N THR A 177 -0.36 -6.37 -6.96
CA THR A 177 -1.03 -5.06 -7.07
C THR A 177 -0.04 -4.01 -7.59
N PHE A 178 -0.52 -3.05 -8.37
CA PHE A 178 0.34 -2.01 -8.95
C PHE A 178 -0.05 -0.63 -8.45
N SER A 179 0.94 0.13 -8.02
CA SER A 179 0.75 1.43 -7.39
C SER A 179 1.65 2.49 -8.02
N GLN A 180 1.08 3.65 -8.24
CA GLN A 180 1.83 4.81 -8.69
C GLN A 180 2.11 5.72 -7.50
N HIS A 181 3.37 6.11 -7.31
CA HIS A 181 3.78 7.05 -6.28
C HIS A 181 4.88 7.99 -6.79
N SER A 182 4.76 9.27 -6.42
CA SER A 182 5.77 10.28 -6.75
C SER A 182 6.60 10.60 -5.54
N SER A 183 7.88 10.30 -5.59
CA SER A 183 8.83 10.67 -4.53
C SER A 183 9.94 11.57 -5.08
N SER A 184 10.36 12.55 -4.29
CA SER A 184 11.60 13.27 -4.54
C SER A 184 12.77 12.57 -3.85
N LYS A 185 14.00 12.77 -4.36
CA LYS A 185 15.21 12.23 -3.75
C LYS A 185 15.27 12.50 -2.25
N LYS A 186 15.01 13.75 -1.84
CA LYS A 186 15.05 14.15 -0.42
C LYS A 186 14.01 13.44 0.44
N LYS A 187 12.78 13.30 -0.06
CA LYS A 187 11.71 12.58 0.66
C LYS A 187 12.04 11.10 0.80
N GLY A 188 12.47 10.46 -0.30
CA GLY A 188 12.86 9.06 -0.29
C GLY A 188 14.03 8.77 0.65
N GLU A 189 15.08 9.59 0.65
CA GLU A 189 16.21 9.45 1.58
C GLU A 189 15.76 9.64 3.05
N THR A 190 14.88 10.61 3.32
CA THR A 190 14.36 10.84 4.68
C THR A 190 13.52 9.64 5.16
N ALA A 191 12.62 9.16 4.33
CA ALA A 191 11.79 8.01 4.65
C ALA A 191 12.63 6.73 4.84
N LEU A 192 13.63 6.51 3.98
CA LEU A 192 14.52 5.37 4.08
C LEU A 192 15.34 5.39 5.37
N LYS A 193 15.86 6.56 5.79
CA LYS A 193 16.54 6.71 7.08
C LYS A 193 15.63 6.37 8.26
N SER A 194 14.37 6.78 8.19
CA SER A 194 13.39 6.49 9.23
C SER A 194 13.08 5.00 9.33
N ILE A 195 12.87 4.33 8.20
CA ILE A 195 12.58 2.88 8.18
C ILE A 195 13.77 2.05 8.67
N LEU A 196 14.99 2.44 8.27
CA LEU A 196 16.22 1.73 8.65
C LEU A 196 16.74 2.15 10.04
N GLU A 197 16.11 3.12 10.69
CA GLU A 197 16.51 3.68 11.98
C GLU A 197 17.97 4.19 12.01
N VAL A 198 18.44 4.77 10.89
CA VAL A 198 19.79 5.27 10.74
C VAL A 198 19.83 6.79 10.57
N ALA A 199 20.85 7.42 11.14
CA ALA A 199 21.06 8.88 10.99
C ALA A 199 21.60 9.24 9.60
N ASP A 200 22.37 8.34 8.99
CA ASP A 200 23.03 8.54 7.70
C ASP A 200 23.00 7.27 6.85
N LEU A 201 22.83 7.43 5.54
CA LEU A 201 22.86 6.34 4.55
C LEU A 201 24.27 6.06 4.01
N GLY A 202 25.27 6.85 4.41
CA GLY A 202 26.65 6.72 3.91
C GLY A 202 27.35 5.41 4.30
N HIS A 203 26.83 4.70 5.30
CA HIS A 203 27.32 3.37 5.70
C HIS A 203 26.61 2.21 5.00
N ILE A 204 25.60 2.50 4.21
CA ILE A 204 24.87 1.52 3.41
C ILE A 204 25.60 1.45 2.06
N ASP A 205 25.98 0.27 1.63
CA ASP A 205 26.75 0.01 0.40
C ASP A 205 25.89 0.23 -0.87
N LEU A 206 25.23 1.40 -0.93
CA LEU A 206 24.38 1.86 -2.05
C LEU A 206 24.91 3.11 -2.73
N ASN A 207 26.06 3.65 -2.27
CA ASN A 207 26.61 4.90 -2.80
C ASN A 207 26.97 4.81 -4.29
N ASP A 208 27.37 3.64 -4.74
CA ASP A 208 27.72 3.37 -6.15
C ASP A 208 26.51 2.91 -6.99
N SER A 209 25.32 2.88 -6.38
CA SER A 209 24.07 2.40 -6.99
C SER A 209 22.93 3.41 -6.87
N PRO A 210 23.01 4.57 -7.55
CA PRO A 210 22.07 5.67 -7.37
C PRO A 210 20.63 5.34 -7.79
N LEU A 211 20.45 4.43 -8.77
CA LEU A 211 19.11 4.01 -9.20
C LEU A 211 18.48 3.06 -8.17
N ALA A 212 19.29 2.15 -7.60
CA ALA A 212 18.87 1.27 -6.53
C ALA A 212 18.48 2.06 -5.27
N MET A 213 19.28 3.07 -4.91
CA MET A 213 18.97 4.00 -3.81
C MET A 213 17.65 4.75 -4.06
N ALA A 214 17.42 5.22 -5.29
CA ALA A 214 16.19 5.91 -5.66
C ALA A 214 14.97 4.98 -5.59
N ALA A 215 15.10 3.73 -5.99
CA ALA A 215 14.07 2.72 -5.85
C ALA A 215 13.76 2.44 -4.36
N ALA A 216 14.77 2.22 -3.53
CA ALA A 216 14.59 2.04 -2.08
C ALA A 216 13.90 3.24 -1.42
N GLY A 217 14.31 4.46 -1.80
CA GLY A 217 13.69 5.70 -1.34
C GLY A 217 12.22 5.83 -1.78
N LEU A 218 11.88 5.38 -2.99
CA LEU A 218 10.51 5.38 -3.49
C LEU A 218 9.63 4.42 -2.66
N ALA A 219 10.12 3.21 -2.36
CA ALA A 219 9.41 2.26 -1.50
C ALA A 219 9.18 2.82 -0.10
N ALA A 220 10.23 3.41 0.50
CA ALA A 220 10.16 3.98 1.84
C ALA A 220 9.18 5.15 1.93
N ASP A 221 9.22 6.10 0.98
CA ASP A 221 8.30 7.24 0.92
C ASP A 221 6.86 6.79 0.67
N TYR A 222 6.66 5.76 -0.15
CA TYR A 222 5.35 5.15 -0.37
C TYR A 222 4.78 4.58 0.93
N LEU A 223 5.54 3.78 1.67
CA LEU A 223 5.10 3.23 2.95
C LEU A 223 4.81 4.33 3.96
N ALA A 224 5.66 5.35 4.06
CA ALA A 224 5.42 6.49 4.93
C ALA A 224 4.12 7.23 4.60
N ALA A 225 3.79 7.34 3.30
CA ALA A 225 2.54 7.95 2.86
C ALA A 225 1.29 7.10 3.17
N MET A 226 1.44 5.78 3.34
CA MET A 226 0.33 4.89 3.73
C MET A 226 0.04 4.98 5.23
N HIS A 227 1.01 5.42 6.04
CA HIS A 227 0.82 5.79 7.45
C HIS A 227 0.29 7.20 7.56
N ILE A 228 -1.01 7.37 7.55
CA ILE A 228 -1.67 8.65 7.80
C ILE A 228 -1.84 8.84 9.33
N VAL A 229 -0.87 8.47 10.12
CA VAL A 229 -0.91 8.69 11.56
C VAL A 229 -0.19 9.98 11.88
N ASP A 230 -0.84 10.82 12.66
CA ASP A 230 -0.32 11.95 13.41
C ASP A 230 0.00 13.24 12.65
N SER A 231 -1.05 13.87 12.15
CA SER A 231 -1.05 15.32 12.10
C SER A 231 -2.41 15.91 12.41
N VAL A 232 -3.03 15.45 13.48
CA VAL A 232 -3.95 16.31 14.21
C VAL A 232 -3.24 16.69 15.50
N ASP A 233 -2.27 17.58 15.36
CA ASP A 233 -1.81 18.37 16.51
C ASP A 233 -3.03 19.16 17.03
N VAL A 234 -3.33 18.91 18.29
CA VAL A 234 -4.32 19.56 19.12
C VAL A 234 -3.95 21.05 19.31
#